data_e4a0271081df1844e297f8b470b7e076
#
_entry.id   e4a0271081df1844e297f8b470b7e076
#
_cell.length_a   1.000
_cell.length_b   1.000
_cell.length_c   1.000
_cell.angle_alpha   90.00
_cell.angle_beta   90.00
_cell.angle_gamma   90.00
#
_symmetry.space_group_name_H-M   'P 1'
#
loop_
_entity.id
_entity.type
_entity.pdbx_description
1 polymer ?
#
loop_
_entity_poly.entity_id
_entity_poly.type
_entity_poly.pdbx_seq_one_letter_code
_entity_poly.pdbx_strand_id
1 'polypeptide(L)'
;MAISFEDVGNDLRRILITGRLDLPGTDSIAAKLVELTAAPKKGVVVDLSSLRFLASIGISALITSAKAVQQRGGKMVLVVDEGSSVGMSLEATGVDELIPVFRSAPEAEKAAVA
;
A
#
# COMPACT_ATOMS: atom_id res chain seq x y z
N MET A 1 -7.01 15.27 -3.15
CA MET A 1 -5.83 14.71 -2.48
C MET A 1 -5.68 13.25 -2.85
N ALA A 2 -4.52 12.86 -3.31
CA ALA A 2 -4.31 11.51 -3.82
C ALA A 2 -4.09 10.46 -2.74
N ILE A 3 -3.88 10.86 -1.49
CA ILE A 3 -3.64 9.94 -0.37
C ILE A 3 -4.43 10.37 0.87
N SER A 4 -5.07 9.39 1.51
CA SER A 4 -5.80 9.59 2.77
C SER A 4 -5.63 8.34 3.63
N PHE A 5 -6.03 8.43 4.91
CA PHE A 5 -5.92 7.29 5.81
C PHE A 5 -7.02 7.29 6.86
N GLU A 6 -7.21 6.12 7.46
CA GLU A 6 -8.14 5.91 8.56
C GLU A 6 -7.53 4.88 9.51
N ASP A 7 -7.54 5.16 10.80
CA ASP A 7 -7.12 4.19 11.80
C ASP A 7 -8.32 3.38 12.28
N VAL A 8 -8.16 2.06 12.29
CA VAL A 8 -9.17 1.11 12.74
C VAL A 8 -8.67 0.49 14.04
N GLY A 9 -9.16 0.99 15.17
CA GLY A 9 -8.62 0.61 16.46
C GLY A 9 -7.18 1.10 16.62
N ASN A 10 -6.42 0.42 17.48
CA ASN A 10 -5.04 0.80 17.79
C ASN A 10 -4.00 0.12 16.90
N ASP A 11 -4.37 -0.97 16.23
CA ASP A 11 -3.43 -1.86 15.56
C ASP A 11 -3.39 -1.73 14.04
N LEU A 12 -4.44 -1.19 13.42
CA LEU A 12 -4.57 -1.18 11.98
C LEU A 12 -4.70 0.24 11.43
N ARG A 13 -3.95 0.52 10.37
CA ARG A 13 -4.10 1.74 9.59
C ARG A 13 -4.44 1.37 8.15
N ARG A 14 -5.49 1.97 7.62
CA ARG A 14 -5.84 1.88 6.20
C ARG A 14 -5.39 3.14 5.49
N ILE A 15 -4.67 2.96 4.40
CA ILE A 15 -4.21 4.07 3.56
C ILE A 15 -4.86 3.88 2.19
N LEU A 16 -5.51 4.92 1.68
CA LEU A 16 -6.11 4.92 0.36
C LEU A 16 -5.30 5.82 -0.55
N ILE A 17 -4.86 5.29 -1.69
CA ILE A 17 -4.17 6.06 -2.71
C ILE A 17 -5.02 6.04 -3.98
N THR A 18 -5.32 7.23 -4.50
CA THR A 18 -6.15 7.38 -5.70
C THR A 18 -5.35 8.10 -6.79
N GLY A 19 -5.82 7.99 -8.03
CA GLY A 19 -5.23 8.68 -9.16
C GLY A 19 -4.16 7.85 -9.84
N ARG A 20 -2.99 8.43 -10.06
CA ARG A 20 -1.88 7.80 -10.80
C ARG A 20 -0.59 7.89 -10.00
N LEU A 21 0.11 6.78 -9.87
CA LEU A 21 1.47 6.77 -9.31
C LEU A 21 2.50 6.71 -10.43
N ASP A 22 2.49 7.72 -11.27
CA ASP A 22 3.57 8.07 -12.20
C ASP A 22 4.60 8.92 -11.44
N LEU A 23 5.57 9.52 -12.13
CA LEU A 23 6.60 10.30 -11.44
C LEU A 23 6.01 11.47 -10.64
N PRO A 24 5.21 12.39 -11.22
CA PRO A 24 4.65 13.49 -10.43
C PRO A 24 3.66 13.02 -9.36
N GLY A 25 2.87 11.98 -9.63
CA GLY A 25 1.93 11.45 -8.66
C GLY A 25 2.63 10.86 -7.44
N THR A 26 3.69 10.09 -7.67
CA THR A 26 4.48 9.52 -6.58
C THR A 26 5.18 10.60 -5.78
N ASP A 27 5.79 11.59 -6.44
CA ASP A 27 6.43 12.71 -5.75
C ASP A 27 5.45 13.47 -4.86
N SER A 28 4.22 13.63 -5.31
CA SER A 28 3.22 14.39 -4.55
C SER A 28 2.78 13.70 -3.25
N ILE A 29 2.88 12.36 -3.17
CA ILE A 29 2.41 11.61 -2.00
C ILE A 29 3.53 10.97 -1.18
N ALA A 30 4.77 10.96 -1.68
CA ALA A 30 5.86 10.20 -1.08
C ALA A 30 6.12 10.56 0.38
N ALA A 31 6.17 11.86 0.71
CA ALA A 31 6.40 12.33 2.07
C ALA A 31 5.26 11.91 3.00
N LYS A 32 4.02 12.00 2.53
CA LYS A 32 2.85 11.60 3.31
C LYS A 32 2.82 10.10 3.54
N LEU A 33 3.19 9.33 2.53
CA LEU A 33 3.25 7.88 2.65
C LEU A 33 4.29 7.46 3.69
N VAL A 34 5.47 8.09 3.68
CA VAL A 34 6.51 7.85 4.69
C VAL A 34 5.98 8.17 6.09
N GLU A 35 5.33 9.33 6.24
CA GLU A 35 4.76 9.75 7.52
C GLU A 35 3.72 8.73 8.03
N LEU A 36 2.80 8.30 7.15
CA LEU A 36 1.72 7.38 7.54
C LEU A 36 2.24 5.99 7.88
N THR A 37 3.28 5.52 7.20
CA THR A 37 3.86 4.20 7.45
C THR A 37 4.87 4.20 8.60
N ALA A 38 5.28 5.38 9.09
CA ALA A 38 6.16 5.50 10.26
C ALA A 38 5.42 5.31 11.57
N ALA A 39 4.09 5.38 11.57
CA ALA A 39 3.30 5.22 12.79
C ALA A 39 3.43 3.80 13.36
N PRO A 40 3.44 3.64 14.70
CA PRO A 40 3.65 2.34 15.34
C PRO A 40 2.37 1.46 15.29
N LYS A 41 1.93 1.11 14.10
CA LYS A 41 0.78 0.23 13.88
C LYS A 41 1.27 -1.18 13.59
N LYS A 42 0.54 -2.18 14.11
CA LYS A 42 0.85 -3.58 13.86
C LYS A 42 0.64 -3.93 12.38
N GLY A 43 -0.43 -3.41 11.79
CA GLY A 43 -0.77 -3.66 10.40
C GLY A 43 -1.07 -2.39 9.63
N VAL A 44 -0.65 -2.36 8.36
CA VAL A 44 -0.94 -1.27 7.43
C VAL A 44 -1.52 -1.89 6.15
N VAL A 45 -2.71 -1.46 5.78
CA VAL A 45 -3.35 -1.84 4.52
C VAL A 45 -3.26 -0.66 3.58
N VAL A 46 -2.63 -0.84 2.43
CA VAL A 46 -2.60 0.19 1.40
C VAL A 46 -3.58 -0.22 0.31
N ASP A 47 -4.66 0.51 0.21
CA ASP A 47 -5.73 0.24 -0.75
C ASP A 47 -5.42 0.96 -2.08
N LEU A 48 -5.14 0.17 -3.11
CA LEU A 48 -4.84 0.64 -4.46
C LEU A 48 -5.99 0.36 -5.42
N SER A 49 -7.17 -0.02 -4.91
CA SER A 49 -8.31 -0.39 -5.75
C SER A 49 -8.83 0.77 -6.60
N SER A 50 -8.60 2.01 -6.18
CA SER A 50 -8.99 3.21 -6.92
C SER A 50 -7.84 3.81 -7.72
N LEU A 51 -6.66 3.18 -7.71
CA LEU A 51 -5.52 3.67 -8.45
C LEU A 51 -5.67 3.29 -9.93
N ARG A 52 -5.37 4.23 -10.82
CA ARG A 52 -5.52 4.05 -12.28
C ARG A 52 -4.25 3.60 -12.97
N PHE A 53 -3.10 3.89 -12.39
CA PHE A 53 -1.81 3.62 -13.01
C PHE A 53 -0.73 3.52 -11.94
N LEU A 54 0.19 2.57 -12.12
CA LEU A 54 1.29 2.35 -11.20
C LEU A 54 2.57 2.14 -12.00
N ALA A 55 3.45 3.14 -11.95
CA ALA A 55 4.78 3.08 -12.58
C ALA A 55 5.81 2.51 -11.61
N SER A 56 6.99 2.19 -12.13
CA SER A 56 8.10 1.63 -11.34
C SER A 56 8.48 2.48 -10.14
N ILE A 57 8.41 3.80 -10.27
CA ILE A 57 8.73 4.69 -9.14
C ILE A 57 7.70 4.58 -8.02
N GLY A 58 6.43 4.38 -8.36
CA GLY A 58 5.38 4.13 -7.37
C GLY A 58 5.59 2.78 -6.68
N ILE A 59 5.96 1.76 -7.44
CA ILE A 59 6.29 0.44 -6.89
C ILE A 59 7.45 0.54 -5.91
N SER A 60 8.50 1.27 -6.26
CA SER A 60 9.66 1.48 -5.38
C SER A 60 9.26 2.16 -4.07
N ALA A 61 8.37 3.15 -4.14
CA ALA A 61 7.88 3.84 -2.95
C ALA A 61 7.11 2.87 -2.03
N LEU A 62 6.29 1.99 -2.60
CA LEU A 62 5.56 0.98 -1.83
C LEU A 62 6.50 -0.03 -1.17
N ILE A 63 7.52 -0.49 -1.89
CA ILE A 63 8.51 -1.43 -1.35
C ILE A 63 9.27 -0.78 -0.20
N THR A 64 9.72 0.45 -0.36
CA THR A 64 10.44 1.19 0.69
C THR A 64 9.59 1.31 1.94
N SER A 65 8.31 1.66 1.78
CA SER A 65 7.37 1.78 2.89
C SER A 65 7.14 0.43 3.58
N ALA A 66 6.98 -0.64 2.81
CA ALA A 66 6.78 -1.98 3.36
C ALA A 66 7.99 -2.44 4.18
N LYS A 67 9.20 -2.18 3.70
CA LYS A 67 10.42 -2.50 4.43
C LYS A 67 10.50 -1.75 5.74
N ALA A 68 10.15 -0.47 5.76
CA ALA A 68 10.15 0.33 6.97
C ALA A 68 9.16 -0.22 8.01
N VAL A 69 7.97 -0.62 7.56
CA VAL A 69 6.96 -1.23 8.44
C VAL A 69 7.47 -2.56 9.00
N GLN A 70 8.06 -3.40 8.16
CA GLN A 70 8.59 -4.71 8.57
C GLN A 70 9.73 -4.55 9.58
N GLN A 71 10.60 -3.58 9.41
CA GLN A 71 11.70 -3.32 10.34
C GLN A 71 11.23 -2.94 11.73
N ARG A 72 10.02 -2.40 11.84
CA ARG A 72 9.40 -2.07 13.12
C ARG A 72 8.59 -3.23 13.71
N GLY A 73 8.59 -4.38 13.05
CA GLY A 73 7.81 -5.53 13.47
C GLY A 73 6.36 -5.49 13.00
N GLY A 74 6.00 -4.54 12.15
CA GLY A 74 4.68 -4.46 11.56
C GLY A 74 4.57 -5.23 10.25
N LYS A 75 3.37 -5.21 9.66
CA LYS A 75 3.10 -5.88 8.39
C LYS A 75 2.31 -4.95 7.48
N MET A 76 2.77 -4.78 6.26
CA MET A 76 2.06 -4.01 5.24
C MET A 76 1.53 -4.95 4.16
N VAL A 77 0.27 -4.75 3.78
CA VAL A 77 -0.37 -5.50 2.71
C VAL A 77 -1.04 -4.54 1.73
N LEU A 78 -1.29 -5.01 0.51
CA LEU A 78 -1.91 -4.21 -0.55
C LEU A 78 -3.26 -4.78 -0.93
N VAL A 79 -4.17 -3.90 -1.34
CA VAL A 79 -5.47 -4.28 -1.92
C VAL A 79 -5.55 -3.75 -3.34
N VAL A 80 -5.94 -4.61 -4.27
CA VAL A 80 -6.15 -4.24 -5.67
C VAL A 80 -7.49 -4.79 -6.13
N ASP A 81 -8.03 -4.23 -7.22
CA ASP A 81 -9.20 -4.81 -7.88
C ASP A 81 -8.77 -6.00 -8.71
N GLU A 82 -9.60 -7.04 -8.72
CA GLU A 82 -9.36 -8.20 -9.55
C GLU A 82 -9.34 -7.81 -11.03
N GLY A 83 -8.30 -8.26 -11.74
CA GLY A 83 -8.15 -7.97 -13.17
C GLY A 83 -7.69 -6.56 -13.49
N SER A 84 -7.34 -5.76 -12.48
CA SER A 84 -6.87 -4.39 -12.71
C SER A 84 -5.46 -4.38 -13.30
N SER A 85 -5.14 -3.31 -14.04
CA SER A 85 -3.79 -3.11 -14.57
C SER A 85 -2.76 -2.94 -13.46
N VAL A 86 -3.18 -2.37 -12.33
CA VAL A 86 -2.31 -2.20 -11.15
C VAL A 86 -1.94 -3.56 -10.59
N GLY A 87 -2.91 -4.45 -10.40
CA GLY A 87 -2.65 -5.81 -9.94
C GLY A 87 -1.74 -6.58 -10.88
N MET A 88 -1.95 -6.44 -12.19
CA MET A 88 -1.10 -7.06 -13.20
C MET A 88 0.33 -6.55 -13.15
N SER A 89 0.52 -5.26 -12.93
CA SER A 89 1.86 -4.67 -12.78
C SER A 89 2.59 -5.22 -11.55
N LEU A 90 1.89 -5.40 -10.45
CA LEU A 90 2.47 -5.97 -9.24
C LEU A 90 2.90 -7.41 -9.45
N GLU A 91 2.08 -8.22 -10.12
CA GLU A 91 2.42 -9.61 -10.44
C GLU A 91 3.60 -9.68 -11.40
N ALA A 92 3.59 -8.87 -12.46
CA ALA A 92 4.63 -8.88 -13.48
C ALA A 92 6.01 -8.49 -12.93
N THR A 93 6.06 -7.66 -11.89
CA THR A 93 7.31 -7.20 -11.29
C THR A 93 7.73 -8.03 -10.08
N GLY A 94 6.92 -9.00 -9.66
CA GLY A 94 7.22 -9.84 -8.51
C GLY A 94 7.00 -9.19 -7.16
N VAL A 95 6.35 -8.04 -7.12
CA VAL A 95 6.10 -7.31 -5.86
C VAL A 95 5.22 -8.12 -4.93
N ASP A 96 4.31 -8.93 -5.46
CA ASP A 96 3.42 -9.78 -4.69
C ASP A 96 4.17 -10.85 -3.88
N GLU A 97 5.42 -11.14 -4.20
CA GLU A 97 6.28 -12.00 -3.40
C GLU A 97 6.89 -11.28 -2.20
N LEU A 98 7.01 -9.95 -2.28
CA LEU A 98 7.58 -9.13 -1.22
C LEU A 98 6.52 -8.55 -0.29
N ILE A 99 5.37 -8.18 -0.84
CA ILE A 99 4.27 -7.56 -0.11
C ILE A 99 3.00 -8.33 -0.46
N PRO A 100 2.31 -8.94 0.52
CA PRO A 100 1.08 -9.68 0.23
C PRO A 100 0.05 -8.78 -0.45
N VAL A 101 -0.60 -9.29 -1.49
CA VAL A 101 -1.60 -8.59 -2.28
C VAL A 101 -2.93 -9.32 -2.17
N PHE A 102 -3.98 -8.59 -1.86
CA PHE A 102 -5.33 -9.12 -1.70
C PHE A 102 -6.29 -8.41 -2.65
N ARG A 103 -7.39 -9.06 -2.97
CA ARG A 103 -8.46 -8.49 -3.79
C ARG A 103 -9.71 -8.14 -2.98
N SER A 104 -9.59 -8.27 -1.67
CA SER A 104 -10.68 -7.99 -0.72
C SER A 104 -10.10 -7.22 0.46
N ALA A 105 -10.69 -6.06 0.78
CA ALA A 105 -10.27 -5.26 1.91
C ALA A 105 -10.42 -6.03 3.25
N PRO A 106 -11.53 -6.74 3.52
CA PRO A 106 -11.64 -7.53 4.75
C PRO A 106 -10.55 -8.58 4.91
N GLU A 107 -10.18 -9.28 3.84
CA GLU A 107 -9.10 -10.27 3.89
C GLU A 107 -7.76 -9.62 4.16
N ALA A 108 -7.51 -8.48 3.52
CA ALA A 108 -6.28 -7.73 3.71
C ALA A 108 -6.13 -7.24 5.16
N GLU A 109 -7.19 -6.69 5.71
CA GLU A 109 -7.20 -6.20 7.09
C GLU A 109 -6.93 -7.31 8.09
N LYS A 110 -7.56 -8.47 7.89
CA LYS A 110 -7.36 -9.63 8.74
C LYS A 110 -5.91 -10.12 8.67
N ALA A 111 -5.33 -10.18 7.48
CA ALA A 111 -3.96 -10.59 7.28
C ALA A 111 -2.96 -9.61 7.90
N ALA A 112 -3.24 -8.31 7.83
CA ALA A 112 -2.35 -7.28 8.33
C ALA A 112 -2.15 -7.34 9.85
N VAL A 113 -3.15 -7.78 10.58
CA VAL A 113 -3.10 -7.86 12.05
C VAL A 113 -2.98 -9.29 12.59
N ALA A 114 -2.81 -10.25 11.72
CA ALA A 114 -2.69 -11.66 12.09
C ALA A 114 -1.38 -11.96 12.83
#